data_066f0ee031641a261478d3cc24500d80
#
_entry.id   066f0ee031641a261478d3cc24500d80
#
_cell.length_a   1.000
_cell.length_b   1.000
_cell.length_c   1.000
_cell.angle_alpha   90.00
_cell.angle_beta   90.00
_cell.angle_gamma   90.00
#
_symmetry.space_group_name_H-M   'P 1'
#
loop_
_entity.id
_entity.type
_entity.pdbx_description
1 polymer ?
#
loop_
_entity_poly.entity_id
_entity_poly.type
_entity_poly.pdbx_seq_one_letter_code
_entity_poly.pdbx_strand_id
1 'polypeptide(L)'
;MVSESPDRNDCLRLRETRPVWAIYALVLALVAAFFFADLRHFLQRADDADAFRAHEAIRGDFSFFLSPDKPMASGRIVDEFALYLVYLFCGNDPGAFHLLAAMVHAMASFALAFAFRRLGADMATSLVGGLLFLCNIAHVETVQWISALEYPFAVLNISCTLCVYASYIEGRRRALLLFFYGAVLLCALTHFVSVLVLPLCLLWGWWRGGAIVERAKELAPLLLLLPPVLFFVFGLTGSHTTTSAALHASLNQSVVLLFTD
;
A
#
# COMPACT_ATOMS: atom_id res chain seq x y z
N MET A 1 -34.40 11.57 17.94
CA MET A 1 -33.16 10.81 17.98
C MET A 1 -32.11 11.69 18.64
N VAL A 2 -31.78 11.35 19.90
CA VAL A 2 -30.83 12.11 20.71
C VAL A 2 -29.46 11.83 20.15
N SER A 3 -28.75 12.87 19.71
CA SER A 3 -27.33 12.81 19.33
C SER A 3 -26.54 12.59 20.63
N GLU A 4 -26.19 11.33 20.92
CA GLU A 4 -25.20 11.07 21.94
C GLU A 4 -23.88 11.71 21.47
N SER A 5 -23.39 12.65 22.27
CA SER A 5 -22.07 13.25 22.11
C SER A 5 -21.01 12.12 22.15
N PRO A 6 -19.94 12.17 21.33
CA PRO A 6 -18.87 11.18 21.38
C PRO A 6 -18.39 11.05 22.82
N ASP A 7 -18.53 9.84 23.35
CA ASP A 7 -18.38 9.53 24.76
C ASP A 7 -16.97 9.95 25.22
N ARG A 8 -16.91 10.73 26.30
CA ARG A 8 -15.67 11.15 26.98
C ARG A 8 -14.76 9.95 27.29
N ASN A 9 -15.35 8.77 27.40
CA ASN A 9 -14.68 7.49 27.63
C ASN A 9 -13.84 7.03 26.41
N ASP A 10 -14.21 7.36 25.18
CA ASP A 10 -13.44 6.98 23.99
C ASP A 10 -12.14 7.78 23.88
N CYS A 11 -12.16 9.06 24.23
CA CYS A 11 -10.95 9.89 24.29
C CYS A 11 -9.98 9.40 25.40
N LEU A 12 -10.50 8.95 26.55
CA LEU A 12 -9.70 8.41 27.64
C LEU A 12 -9.08 7.06 27.25
N ARG A 13 -9.84 6.16 26.63
CA ARG A 13 -9.34 4.86 26.14
C ARG A 13 -8.23 5.03 25.10
N LEU A 14 -8.34 5.98 24.18
CA LEU A 14 -7.29 6.27 23.21
C LEU A 14 -6.03 6.83 23.88
N ARG A 15 -6.16 7.59 24.95
CA ARG A 15 -5.02 8.13 25.71
C ARG A 15 -4.27 7.04 26.47
N GLU A 16 -4.99 6.08 27.05
CA GLU A 16 -4.40 4.93 27.77
C GLU A 16 -3.67 3.95 26.86
N THR A 17 -4.07 3.82 25.60
CA THR A 17 -3.43 2.92 24.65
C THR A 17 -2.22 3.51 23.90
N ARG A 18 -2.00 4.82 23.98
CA ARG A 18 -0.85 5.48 23.30
C ARG A 18 0.51 4.85 23.64
N PRO A 19 0.86 4.57 24.89
CA PRO A 19 2.14 3.95 25.21
C PRO A 19 2.28 2.57 24.60
N VAL A 20 1.20 1.78 24.52
CA VAL A 20 1.20 0.45 23.89
C VAL A 20 1.57 0.56 22.41
N TRP A 21 0.97 1.50 21.69
CA TRP A 21 1.26 1.71 20.28
C TRP A 21 2.68 2.24 20.04
N ALA A 22 3.20 3.10 20.92
CA ALA A 22 4.57 3.59 20.83
C ALA A 22 5.59 2.45 21.05
N ILE A 23 5.37 1.61 22.08
CA ILE A 23 6.20 0.42 22.34
C ILE A 23 6.10 -0.54 21.15
N TYR A 24 4.92 -0.77 20.63
CA TYR A 24 4.73 -1.65 19.47
C TYR A 24 5.46 -1.14 18.22
N ALA A 25 5.38 0.16 17.93
CA ALA A 25 6.14 0.77 16.82
C ALA A 25 7.66 0.55 16.99
N LEU A 26 8.16 0.73 18.22
CA LEU A 26 9.56 0.47 18.53
C LEU A 26 9.93 -1.02 18.33
N VAL A 27 9.08 -1.95 18.79
CA VAL A 27 9.27 -3.40 18.56
C VAL A 27 9.33 -3.72 17.08
N LEU A 28 8.38 -3.20 16.27
CA LEU A 28 8.39 -3.41 14.82
C LEU A 28 9.67 -2.85 14.18
N ALA A 29 10.11 -1.67 14.59
CA ALA A 29 11.34 -1.07 14.09
C ALA A 29 12.58 -1.91 14.43
N LEU A 30 12.68 -2.43 15.66
CA LEU A 30 13.77 -3.30 16.08
C LEU A 30 13.76 -4.64 15.36
N VAL A 31 12.58 -5.24 15.19
CA VAL A 31 12.41 -6.50 14.45
C VAL A 31 12.77 -6.28 12.98
N ALA A 32 12.29 -5.21 12.35
CA ALA A 32 12.65 -4.87 10.98
C ALA A 32 14.16 -4.65 10.85
N ALA A 33 14.78 -3.90 11.76
CA ALA A 33 16.22 -3.68 11.75
C ALA A 33 17.00 -4.99 11.87
N PHE A 34 16.55 -5.92 12.73
CA PHE A 34 17.19 -7.22 12.89
C PHE A 34 17.08 -8.09 11.63
N PHE A 35 15.87 -8.22 11.06
CA PHE A 35 15.65 -9.06 9.88
C PHE A 35 16.26 -8.50 8.60
N PHE A 36 16.36 -7.17 8.50
CA PHE A 36 16.76 -6.51 7.27
C PHE A 36 18.13 -5.79 7.37
N ALA A 37 18.87 -5.98 8.48
CA ALA A 37 20.19 -5.36 8.67
C ALA A 37 21.20 -5.68 7.56
N ASP A 38 21.13 -6.91 7.03
CA ASP A 38 22.05 -7.38 6.01
C ASP A 38 21.64 -6.99 4.59
N LEU A 39 20.44 -6.44 4.36
CA LEU A 39 19.96 -6.09 3.02
C LEU A 39 20.81 -5.05 2.32
N ARG A 40 21.49 -4.17 3.06
CA ARG A 40 22.46 -3.21 2.49
C ARG A 40 23.59 -3.84 1.69
N HIS A 41 23.84 -5.14 1.88
CA HIS A 41 24.88 -5.90 1.20
C HIS A 41 24.35 -6.72 0.01
N PHE A 42 23.02 -6.75 -0.19
CA PHE A 42 22.45 -7.49 -1.32
C PHE A 42 22.65 -6.72 -2.62
N LEU A 43 23.08 -7.46 -3.63
CA LEU A 43 23.17 -6.96 -4.98
C LEU A 43 21.76 -6.74 -5.54
N GLN A 44 21.64 -5.70 -6.34
CA GLN A 44 20.43 -5.37 -7.08
C GLN A 44 20.04 -6.54 -7.99
N ARG A 45 18.73 -6.82 -8.05
CA ARG A 45 18.19 -7.72 -9.08
C ARG A 45 18.14 -7.01 -10.44
N ALA A 46 17.99 -7.76 -11.51
CA ALA A 46 18.06 -7.23 -12.89
C ALA A 46 17.12 -6.02 -13.10
N ASP A 47 15.89 -6.10 -12.58
CA ASP A 47 14.88 -5.03 -12.71
C ASP A 47 15.20 -3.79 -11.88
N ASP A 48 15.94 -3.96 -10.78
CA ASP A 48 16.38 -2.82 -9.97
C ASP A 48 17.37 -1.94 -10.74
N ALA A 49 18.26 -2.56 -11.53
CA ALA A 49 19.19 -1.83 -12.36
C ALA A 49 18.47 -0.94 -13.40
N ASP A 50 17.31 -1.38 -13.87
CA ASP A 50 16.48 -0.61 -14.79
C ASP A 50 15.78 0.56 -14.08
N ALA A 51 15.31 0.36 -12.85
CA ALA A 51 14.75 1.44 -12.03
C ALA A 51 15.79 2.54 -11.78
N PHE A 52 17.04 2.18 -11.49
CA PHE A 52 18.12 3.16 -11.30
C PHE A 52 18.44 3.95 -12.57
N ARG A 53 18.46 3.28 -13.74
CA ARG A 53 18.65 3.98 -15.04
C ARG A 53 17.51 4.95 -15.34
N ALA A 54 16.27 4.58 -14.99
CA ALA A 54 15.13 5.45 -15.14
C ALA A 54 15.27 6.70 -14.26
N HIS A 55 15.74 6.57 -13.01
CA HIS A 55 15.96 7.70 -12.12
C HIS A 55 16.97 8.71 -12.68
N GLU A 56 18.04 8.23 -13.32
CA GLU A 56 19.01 9.10 -14.00
C GLU A 56 18.37 9.85 -15.18
N ALA A 57 17.49 9.19 -15.92
CA ALA A 57 16.79 9.81 -17.05
C ALA A 57 15.75 10.85 -16.61
N ILE A 58 15.10 10.66 -15.46
CA ILE A 58 14.08 11.56 -14.93
C ILE A 58 14.68 12.94 -14.58
N ARG A 59 15.79 12.99 -13.95
CA ARG A 59 16.60 14.13 -13.47
C ARG A 59 15.96 15.51 -13.63
N GLY A 60 14.87 15.75 -12.86
CA GLY A 60 14.17 17.05 -12.83
C GLY A 60 12.95 17.16 -13.74
N ASP A 61 12.67 16.17 -14.59
CA ASP A 61 11.46 16.15 -15.41
C ASP A 61 10.36 15.29 -14.76
N PHE A 62 9.59 15.90 -13.87
CA PHE A 62 8.47 15.23 -13.19
C PHE A 62 7.35 14.77 -14.15
N SER A 63 7.31 15.26 -15.39
CA SER A 63 6.36 14.77 -16.39
C SER A 63 6.58 13.28 -16.69
N PHE A 64 7.75 12.74 -16.35
CA PHE A 64 8.07 11.32 -16.46
C PHE A 64 7.02 10.44 -15.81
N PHE A 65 6.58 10.72 -14.60
CA PHE A 65 5.61 9.91 -13.88
C PHE A 65 4.22 9.89 -14.52
N LEU A 66 3.94 10.82 -15.45
CA LEU A 66 2.63 11.00 -16.09
C LEU A 66 2.69 10.72 -17.59
N SER A 67 3.84 10.37 -18.16
CA SER A 67 4.01 10.19 -19.60
C SER A 67 4.01 8.71 -19.99
N PRO A 68 3.08 8.25 -20.84
CA PRO A 68 3.05 6.88 -21.33
C PRO A 68 4.22 6.54 -22.26
N ASP A 69 4.88 7.55 -22.84
CA ASP A 69 5.94 7.35 -23.83
C ASP A 69 7.32 7.14 -23.19
N LYS A 70 7.43 7.21 -21.88
CA LYS A 70 8.71 7.04 -21.18
C LYS A 70 9.01 5.59 -20.90
N PRO A 71 10.24 5.14 -21.21
CA PRO A 71 10.64 3.78 -20.86
C PRO A 71 10.51 3.59 -19.34
N MET A 72 9.93 2.45 -18.95
CA MET A 72 9.78 2.02 -17.57
C MET A 72 8.68 2.69 -16.73
N ALA A 73 7.76 3.46 -17.33
CA ALA A 73 6.54 3.81 -16.64
C ALA A 73 5.75 2.52 -16.32
N SER A 74 5.69 2.13 -15.05
CA SER A 74 5.00 0.90 -14.64
C SER A 74 3.52 1.15 -14.30
N GLY A 75 3.10 2.39 -14.30
CA GLY A 75 1.79 2.81 -13.79
C GLY A 75 1.68 2.80 -12.26
N ARG A 76 2.79 2.56 -11.55
CA ARG A 76 2.90 2.50 -10.08
C ARG A 76 3.51 3.79 -9.55
N ILE A 77 2.79 4.88 -9.74
CA ILE A 77 3.32 6.24 -9.53
C ILE A 77 3.81 6.47 -8.11
N VAL A 78 3.18 5.86 -7.10
CA VAL A 78 3.49 6.12 -5.69
C VAL A 78 4.84 5.55 -5.29
N ASP A 79 5.12 4.30 -5.61
CA ASP A 79 6.38 3.64 -5.30
C ASP A 79 7.51 4.16 -6.16
N GLU A 80 7.31 4.34 -7.46
CA GLU A 80 8.27 4.97 -8.36
C GLU A 80 8.69 6.36 -7.87
N PHE A 81 7.72 7.17 -7.44
CA PHE A 81 8.01 8.49 -6.89
C PHE A 81 8.79 8.41 -5.58
N ALA A 82 8.45 7.46 -4.70
CA ALA A 82 9.17 7.26 -3.44
C ALA A 82 10.63 6.83 -3.69
N LEU A 83 10.85 5.91 -4.64
CA LEU A 83 12.19 5.49 -5.06
C LEU A 83 12.97 6.67 -5.65
N TYR A 84 12.32 7.48 -6.48
CA TYR A 84 12.95 8.68 -7.06
C TYR A 84 13.35 9.70 -5.99
N LEU A 85 12.54 9.88 -4.94
CA LEU A 85 12.93 10.74 -3.81
C LEU A 85 14.19 10.21 -3.12
N VAL A 86 14.30 8.90 -2.87
CA VAL A 86 15.53 8.32 -2.31
C VAL A 86 16.72 8.57 -3.24
N TYR A 87 16.54 8.39 -4.54
CA TYR A 87 17.59 8.71 -5.52
C TYR A 87 18.07 10.16 -5.44
N LEU A 88 17.15 11.12 -5.30
CA LEU A 88 17.51 12.54 -5.20
C LEU A 88 18.40 12.86 -3.98
N PHE A 89 18.19 12.17 -2.87
CA PHE A 89 18.92 12.44 -1.62
C PHE A 89 20.16 11.56 -1.44
N CYS A 90 20.13 10.32 -1.93
CA CYS A 90 21.15 9.29 -1.67
C CYS A 90 21.82 8.79 -2.94
N GLY A 91 21.42 9.26 -4.13
CA GLY A 91 21.92 8.72 -5.39
C GLY A 91 21.53 7.25 -5.57
N ASN A 92 22.42 6.49 -6.19
CA ASN A 92 22.23 5.05 -6.44
C ASN A 92 22.77 4.15 -5.29
N ASP A 93 22.67 4.62 -4.03
CA ASP A 93 23.06 3.79 -2.87
C ASP A 93 22.02 2.68 -2.61
N PRO A 94 22.31 1.40 -2.86
CA PRO A 94 21.37 0.31 -2.63
C PRO A 94 20.88 0.22 -1.19
N GLY A 95 21.75 0.56 -0.22
CA GLY A 95 21.39 0.54 1.19
C GLY A 95 20.26 1.48 1.54
N ALA A 96 20.22 2.67 0.91
CA ALA A 96 19.14 3.63 1.11
C ALA A 96 17.79 3.13 0.59
N PHE A 97 17.78 2.45 -0.56
CA PHE A 97 16.56 1.87 -1.14
C PHE A 97 16.04 0.69 -0.31
N HIS A 98 16.91 -0.18 0.15
CA HIS A 98 16.52 -1.27 1.06
C HIS A 98 16.04 -0.75 2.40
N LEU A 99 16.63 0.33 2.92
CA LEU A 99 16.14 0.98 4.13
C LEU A 99 14.71 1.52 3.92
N LEU A 100 14.42 2.16 2.80
CA LEU A 100 13.06 2.57 2.45
C LEU A 100 12.12 1.37 2.43
N ALA A 101 12.49 0.28 1.77
CA ALA A 101 11.65 -0.92 1.68
C ALA A 101 11.35 -1.51 3.07
N ALA A 102 12.35 -1.63 3.93
CA ALA A 102 12.19 -2.10 5.31
C ALA A 102 11.31 -1.16 6.14
N MET A 103 11.48 0.15 6.00
CA MET A 103 10.66 1.15 6.69
C MET A 103 9.20 1.08 6.24
N VAL A 104 8.93 1.02 4.93
CA VAL A 104 7.56 0.92 4.40
C VAL A 104 6.92 -0.39 4.85
N HIS A 105 7.65 -1.50 4.88
CA HIS A 105 7.16 -2.78 5.37
C HIS A 105 6.81 -2.74 6.87
N ALA A 106 7.64 -2.12 7.70
CA ALA A 106 7.35 -1.91 9.12
C ALA A 106 6.13 -0.97 9.32
N MET A 107 6.03 0.09 8.53
CA MET A 107 4.88 0.99 8.56
C MET A 107 3.59 0.29 8.10
N ALA A 108 3.66 -0.56 7.08
CA ALA A 108 2.54 -1.39 6.63
C ALA A 108 2.06 -2.34 7.73
N SER A 109 3.01 -2.98 8.46
CA SER A 109 2.72 -3.85 9.61
C SER A 109 2.01 -3.10 10.73
N PHE A 110 2.49 -1.90 11.05
CA PHE A 110 1.87 -1.04 12.05
C PHE A 110 0.45 -0.60 11.63
N ALA A 111 0.31 -0.13 10.39
CA ALA A 111 -0.97 0.31 9.85
C ALA A 111 -1.98 -0.84 9.80
N LEU A 112 -1.55 -2.05 9.44
CA LEU A 112 -2.38 -3.25 9.44
C LEU A 112 -2.87 -3.62 10.84
N ALA A 113 -1.98 -3.61 11.84
CA ALA A 113 -2.35 -3.84 13.24
C ALA A 113 -3.38 -2.79 13.71
N PHE A 114 -3.14 -1.52 13.37
CA PHE A 114 -4.04 -0.43 13.71
C PHE A 114 -5.40 -0.57 13.00
N ALA A 115 -5.40 -0.99 11.73
CA ALA A 115 -6.63 -1.26 10.98
C ALA A 115 -7.43 -2.41 11.63
N PHE A 116 -6.80 -3.53 12.00
CA PHE A 116 -7.49 -4.60 12.73
C PHE A 116 -8.16 -4.08 14.01
N ARG A 117 -7.44 -3.25 14.78
CA ARG A 117 -8.01 -2.65 15.99
C ARG A 117 -9.22 -1.76 15.69
N ARG A 118 -9.13 -0.94 14.63
CA ARG A 118 -10.23 -0.07 14.17
C ARG A 118 -11.41 -0.88 13.63
N LEU A 119 -11.15 -2.02 13.03
CA LEU A 119 -12.19 -2.92 12.52
C LEU A 119 -12.85 -3.78 13.62
N GLY A 120 -12.40 -3.68 14.88
CA GLY A 120 -13.04 -4.30 16.02
C GLY A 120 -12.32 -5.51 16.60
N ALA A 121 -11.15 -5.87 16.11
CA ALA A 121 -10.31 -6.88 16.74
C ALA A 121 -9.84 -6.41 18.13
N ASP A 122 -9.60 -7.34 19.04
CA ASP A 122 -8.98 -7.02 20.32
C ASP A 122 -7.52 -6.57 20.14
N MET A 123 -6.92 -6.02 21.21
CA MET A 123 -5.56 -5.48 21.14
C MET A 123 -4.53 -6.56 20.83
N ALA A 124 -4.64 -7.72 21.46
CA ALA A 124 -3.67 -8.81 21.28
C ALA A 124 -3.70 -9.33 19.83
N THR A 125 -4.88 -9.63 19.30
CA THR A 125 -5.07 -10.04 17.90
C THR A 125 -4.52 -9.02 16.91
N SER A 126 -4.74 -7.72 17.19
CA SER A 126 -4.26 -6.65 16.33
C SER A 126 -2.74 -6.58 16.29
N LEU A 127 -2.08 -6.61 17.46
CA LEU A 127 -0.62 -6.55 17.56
C LEU A 127 0.04 -7.80 16.96
N VAL A 128 -0.49 -8.98 17.27
CA VAL A 128 0.01 -10.25 16.72
C VAL A 128 -0.16 -10.29 15.20
N GLY A 129 -1.31 -9.85 14.67
CA GLY A 129 -1.55 -9.82 13.23
C GLY A 129 -0.53 -8.96 12.47
N GLY A 130 -0.23 -7.76 12.98
CA GLY A 130 0.80 -6.92 12.36
C GLY A 130 2.21 -7.51 12.50
N LEU A 131 2.55 -8.11 13.65
CA LEU A 131 3.85 -8.76 13.83
C LEU A 131 4.01 -9.98 12.91
N LEU A 132 2.98 -10.80 12.75
CA LEU A 132 2.98 -11.93 11.83
C LEU A 132 3.17 -11.45 10.38
N PHE A 133 2.56 -10.33 10.00
CA PHE A 133 2.81 -9.75 8.68
C PHE A 133 4.27 -9.33 8.51
N LEU A 134 4.88 -8.65 9.50
CA LEU A 134 6.28 -8.24 9.45
C LEU A 134 7.24 -9.43 9.32
N CYS A 135 6.99 -10.48 10.10
CA CYS A 135 7.88 -11.64 10.21
C CYS A 135 7.58 -12.72 9.16
N ASN A 136 6.59 -12.53 8.28
CA ASN A 136 6.26 -13.54 7.29
C ASN A 136 7.37 -13.66 6.24
N ILE A 137 7.95 -14.85 6.15
CA ILE A 137 9.08 -15.13 5.25
C ILE A 137 8.73 -14.88 3.77
N ALA A 138 7.45 -15.01 3.38
CA ALA A 138 7.01 -14.69 2.02
C ALA A 138 7.23 -13.21 1.64
N HIS A 139 7.39 -12.31 2.63
CA HIS A 139 7.65 -10.90 2.40
C HIS A 139 9.15 -10.55 2.34
N VAL A 140 10.03 -11.49 2.66
CA VAL A 140 11.49 -11.25 2.57
C VAL A 140 11.87 -10.88 1.14
N GLU A 141 11.30 -11.58 0.17
CA GLU A 141 11.55 -11.28 -1.24
C GLU A 141 11.09 -9.88 -1.65
N THR A 142 9.92 -9.43 -1.18
CA THR A 142 9.37 -8.09 -1.50
C THR A 142 10.18 -6.95 -0.88
N VAL A 143 10.92 -7.21 0.19
CA VAL A 143 11.81 -6.22 0.82
C VAL A 143 13.22 -6.26 0.21
N GLN A 144 13.67 -7.45 -0.21
CA GLN A 144 14.94 -7.61 -0.91
C GLN A 144 14.91 -7.11 -2.35
N TRP A 145 13.75 -7.12 -2.98
CA TRP A 145 13.56 -6.68 -4.36
C TRP A 145 12.99 -5.27 -4.35
N ILE A 146 13.82 -4.30 -4.65
CA ILE A 146 13.48 -2.86 -4.57
C ILE A 146 12.30 -2.54 -5.49
N SER A 147 12.25 -3.13 -6.68
CA SER A 147 11.15 -2.95 -7.63
C SER A 147 9.82 -3.57 -7.19
N ALA A 148 9.81 -4.34 -6.09
CA ALA A 148 8.58 -4.91 -5.50
C ALA A 148 8.03 -4.07 -4.33
N LEU A 149 8.50 -2.83 -4.17
CA LEU A 149 8.11 -1.93 -3.10
C LEU A 149 6.60 -1.57 -3.12
N GLU A 150 5.95 -1.71 -4.28
CA GLU A 150 4.51 -1.50 -4.42
C GLU A 150 3.66 -2.38 -3.50
N TYR A 151 4.09 -3.61 -3.19
CA TYR A 151 3.30 -4.51 -2.33
C TYR A 151 3.19 -4.02 -0.89
N PRO A 152 4.28 -3.69 -0.17
CA PRO A 152 4.16 -3.10 1.16
C PRO A 152 3.47 -1.72 1.13
N PHE A 153 3.66 -0.91 0.08
CA PHE A 153 2.88 0.32 -0.09
C PHE A 153 1.38 0.05 -0.27
N ALA A 154 1.01 -0.98 -1.02
CA ALA A 154 -0.39 -1.37 -1.19
C ALA A 154 -1.03 -1.73 0.16
N VAL A 155 -0.36 -2.55 0.98
CA VAL A 155 -0.86 -2.92 2.31
C VAL A 155 -0.96 -1.70 3.23
N LEU A 156 0.03 -0.81 3.22
CA LEU A 156 0.01 0.45 3.97
C LEU A 156 -1.20 1.31 3.58
N ASN A 157 -1.37 1.56 2.29
CA ASN A 157 -2.44 2.41 1.77
C ASN A 157 -3.83 1.80 2.00
N ILE A 158 -4.01 0.49 1.79
CA ILE A 158 -5.25 -0.22 2.10
C ILE A 158 -5.58 -0.08 3.58
N SER A 159 -4.63 -0.34 4.47
CA SER A 159 -4.81 -0.26 5.92
C SER A 159 -5.19 1.14 6.38
N CYS A 160 -4.50 2.16 5.88
CA CYS A 160 -4.82 3.57 6.16
C CYS A 160 -6.22 3.94 5.63
N THR A 161 -6.57 3.50 4.42
CA THR A 161 -7.87 3.76 3.81
C THR A 161 -9.00 3.13 4.61
N LEU A 162 -8.83 1.89 5.10
CA LEU A 162 -9.79 1.23 5.99
C LEU A 162 -9.95 2.01 7.31
N CYS A 163 -8.87 2.53 7.89
CA CYS A 163 -8.94 3.37 9.10
C CYS A 163 -9.71 4.67 8.87
N VAL A 164 -9.48 5.33 7.73
CA VAL A 164 -10.20 6.55 7.36
C VAL A 164 -11.68 6.25 7.17
N TYR A 165 -12.01 5.17 6.46
CA TYR A 165 -13.40 4.74 6.26
C TYR A 165 -14.08 4.38 7.57
N ALA A 166 -13.41 3.66 8.47
CA ALA A 166 -13.92 3.36 9.81
C ALA A 166 -14.26 4.64 10.58
N SER A 167 -13.34 5.61 10.55
CA SER A 167 -13.55 6.91 11.20
C SER A 167 -14.69 7.71 10.57
N TYR A 168 -14.87 7.60 9.24
CA TYR A 168 -16.01 8.19 8.54
C TYR A 168 -17.34 7.57 8.99
N ILE A 169 -17.42 6.24 9.05
CA ILE A 169 -18.64 5.53 9.46
C ILE A 169 -19.06 5.95 10.88
N GLU A 170 -18.10 6.10 11.80
CA GLU A 170 -18.35 6.50 13.18
C GLU A 170 -18.77 7.97 13.30
N GLY A 171 -18.04 8.86 12.65
CA GLY A 171 -18.21 10.31 12.82
C GLY A 171 -19.09 11.00 11.77
N ARG A 172 -19.38 10.36 10.65
CA ARG A 172 -20.16 10.89 9.50
C ARG A 172 -19.73 12.27 9.01
N ARG A 173 -18.46 12.63 9.22
CA ARG A 173 -17.92 13.92 8.79
C ARG A 173 -17.59 13.90 7.30
N ARG A 174 -18.15 14.84 6.52
CA ARG A 174 -17.90 14.94 5.07
C ARG A 174 -16.42 15.05 4.71
N ALA A 175 -15.63 15.73 5.55
CA ALA A 175 -14.18 15.82 5.35
C ALA A 175 -13.51 14.44 5.33
N LEU A 176 -13.91 13.52 6.23
CA LEU A 176 -13.39 12.14 6.25
C LEU A 176 -13.80 11.35 5.00
N LEU A 177 -14.97 11.62 4.44
CA LEU A 177 -15.38 11.01 3.16
C LEU A 177 -14.52 11.50 2.00
N LEU A 178 -14.17 12.79 1.95
CA LEU A 178 -13.26 13.32 0.94
C LEU A 178 -11.85 12.75 1.09
N PHE A 179 -11.35 12.65 2.33
CA PHE A 179 -10.07 11.98 2.60
C PHE A 179 -10.09 10.51 2.19
N PHE A 180 -11.19 9.81 2.43
CA PHE A 180 -11.37 8.43 1.99
C PHE A 180 -11.30 8.30 0.47
N TYR A 181 -11.96 9.20 -0.29
CA TYR A 181 -11.90 9.18 -1.75
C TYR A 181 -10.47 9.41 -2.25
N GLY A 182 -9.76 10.39 -1.66
CA GLY A 182 -8.35 10.62 -1.96
C GLY A 182 -7.47 9.40 -1.66
N ALA A 183 -7.71 8.73 -0.52
CA ALA A 183 -6.97 7.53 -0.14
C ALA A 183 -7.23 6.35 -1.10
N VAL A 184 -8.46 6.16 -1.58
CA VAL A 184 -8.78 5.13 -2.59
C VAL A 184 -8.09 5.43 -3.92
N LEU A 185 -8.05 6.70 -4.35
CA LEU A 185 -7.31 7.09 -5.55
C LEU A 185 -5.81 6.83 -5.38
N LEU A 186 -5.25 7.14 -4.20
CA LEU A 186 -3.86 6.83 -3.88
C LEU A 186 -3.59 5.31 -3.95
N CYS A 187 -4.51 4.48 -3.45
CA CYS A 187 -4.45 3.04 -3.60
C CYS A 187 -4.37 2.62 -5.07
N ALA A 188 -5.22 3.17 -5.93
CA ALA A 188 -5.23 2.87 -7.36
C ALA A 188 -3.91 3.26 -8.07
N LEU A 189 -3.29 4.37 -7.63
CA LEU A 189 -1.99 4.85 -8.15
C LEU A 189 -0.78 4.09 -7.57
N THR A 190 -0.97 3.33 -6.51
CA THR A 190 0.08 2.47 -5.93
C THR A 190 0.13 1.13 -6.64
N HIS A 191 -0.99 0.41 -6.66
CA HIS A 191 -1.10 -0.89 -7.29
C HIS A 191 -2.57 -1.23 -7.55
N PHE A 192 -2.90 -1.77 -8.72
CA PHE A 192 -4.30 -2.05 -9.10
C PHE A 192 -5.02 -3.00 -8.11
N VAL A 193 -4.31 -3.94 -7.48
CA VAL A 193 -4.87 -4.82 -6.43
C VAL A 193 -5.39 -4.03 -5.24
N SER A 194 -4.85 -2.85 -4.97
CA SER A 194 -5.28 -2.01 -3.85
C SER A 194 -6.72 -1.51 -3.97
N VAL A 195 -7.32 -1.58 -5.17
CA VAL A 195 -8.75 -1.30 -5.40
C VAL A 195 -9.66 -2.28 -4.63
N LEU A 196 -9.14 -3.45 -4.22
CA LEU A 196 -9.83 -4.38 -3.33
C LEU A 196 -10.22 -3.77 -1.98
N VAL A 197 -9.68 -2.62 -1.61
CA VAL A 197 -10.14 -1.86 -0.44
C VAL A 197 -11.64 -1.52 -0.51
N LEU A 198 -12.21 -1.34 -1.71
CA LEU A 198 -13.64 -1.02 -1.89
C LEU A 198 -14.57 -2.14 -1.43
N PRO A 199 -14.45 -3.39 -1.92
CA PRO A 199 -15.28 -4.48 -1.39
C PRO A 199 -15.02 -4.73 0.10
N LEU A 200 -13.80 -4.52 0.61
CA LEU A 200 -13.52 -4.61 2.05
C LEU A 200 -14.29 -3.54 2.84
N CYS A 201 -14.36 -2.31 2.35
CA CYS A 201 -15.15 -1.23 2.96
C CYS A 201 -16.66 -1.56 2.95
N LEU A 202 -17.18 -2.09 1.83
CA LEU A 202 -18.59 -2.51 1.74
C LEU A 202 -18.91 -3.61 2.76
N LEU A 203 -18.09 -4.66 2.80
CA LEU A 203 -18.26 -5.79 3.72
C LEU A 203 -18.21 -5.34 5.17
N TRP A 204 -17.23 -4.51 5.53
CA TRP A 204 -17.12 -4.00 6.89
C TRP A 204 -18.26 -3.06 7.25
N GLY A 205 -18.66 -2.16 6.35
CA GLY A 205 -19.79 -1.26 6.57
C GLY A 205 -21.11 -2.02 6.74
N TRP A 206 -21.30 -3.13 6.01
CA TRP A 206 -22.42 -4.04 6.18
C TRP A 206 -22.36 -4.77 7.54
N TRP A 207 -21.20 -5.34 7.89
CA TRP A 207 -20.98 -5.99 9.18
C TRP A 207 -21.31 -5.09 10.36
N ARG A 208 -21.04 -3.80 10.26
CA ARG A 208 -21.38 -2.79 11.30
C ARG A 208 -22.87 -2.38 11.29
N GLY A 209 -23.71 -3.17 10.64
CA GLY A 209 -25.17 -2.98 10.64
C GLY A 209 -25.68 -1.89 9.68
N GLY A 210 -24.85 -1.44 8.73
CA GLY A 210 -25.29 -0.54 7.67
C GLY A 210 -26.01 -1.29 6.54
N ALA A 211 -27.04 -0.65 5.94
CA ALA A 211 -27.63 -1.18 4.71
C ALA A 211 -26.59 -1.15 3.59
N ILE A 212 -26.36 -2.28 2.92
CA ILE A 212 -25.35 -2.40 1.84
C ILE A 212 -25.61 -1.38 0.71
N VAL A 213 -26.89 -1.10 0.42
CA VAL A 213 -27.29 -0.13 -0.60
C VAL A 213 -26.85 1.29 -0.24
N GLU A 214 -26.96 1.70 1.03
CA GLU A 214 -26.51 3.01 1.50
C GLU A 214 -24.98 3.13 1.40
N ARG A 215 -24.26 2.05 1.74
CA ARG A 215 -22.80 2.02 1.60
C ARG A 215 -22.37 2.05 0.13
N ALA A 216 -23.09 1.33 -0.74
CA ALA A 216 -22.84 1.37 -2.17
C ALA A 216 -23.06 2.79 -2.76
N LYS A 217 -24.10 3.51 -2.32
CA LYS A 217 -24.31 4.91 -2.73
C LYS A 217 -23.17 5.83 -2.29
N GLU A 218 -22.62 5.64 -1.08
CA GLU A 218 -21.46 6.40 -0.60
C GLU A 218 -20.21 6.15 -1.44
N LEU A 219 -20.05 4.94 -1.99
CA LEU A 219 -18.93 4.56 -2.85
C LEU A 219 -19.18 4.84 -4.35
N ALA A 220 -20.41 5.15 -4.73
CA ALA A 220 -20.78 5.39 -6.13
C ALA A 220 -19.92 6.45 -6.84
N PRO A 221 -19.52 7.59 -6.23
CA PRO A 221 -18.62 8.53 -6.89
C PRO A 221 -17.28 7.92 -7.30
N LEU A 222 -16.76 6.94 -6.54
CA LEU A 222 -15.51 6.24 -6.87
C LEU A 222 -15.68 5.33 -8.09
N LEU A 223 -16.87 4.74 -8.28
CA LEU A 223 -17.16 3.93 -9.46
C LEU A 223 -17.11 4.76 -10.76
N LEU A 224 -17.31 6.08 -10.67
CA LEU A 224 -17.15 7.01 -11.78
C LEU A 224 -15.71 7.50 -11.96
N LEU A 225 -14.96 7.64 -10.87
CA LEU A 225 -13.59 8.17 -10.90
C LEU A 225 -12.53 7.09 -11.17
N LEU A 226 -12.75 5.86 -10.67
CA LEU A 226 -11.77 4.78 -10.82
C LEU A 226 -11.54 4.33 -12.27
N PRO A 227 -12.55 4.15 -13.13
CA PRO A 227 -12.31 3.71 -14.51
C PRO A 227 -11.34 4.60 -15.29
N PRO A 228 -11.47 5.95 -15.30
CA PRO A 228 -10.49 6.79 -15.97
C PRO A 228 -9.09 6.74 -15.31
N VAL A 229 -9.00 6.61 -13.98
CA VAL A 229 -7.72 6.46 -13.29
C VAL A 229 -7.06 5.13 -13.65
N LEU A 230 -7.81 4.03 -13.61
CA LEU A 230 -7.31 2.72 -14.01
C LEU A 230 -6.94 2.68 -15.48
N PHE A 231 -7.76 3.27 -16.35
CA PHE A 231 -7.42 3.39 -17.76
C PHE A 231 -6.12 4.16 -17.99
N PHE A 232 -5.91 5.25 -17.26
CA PHE A 232 -4.66 6.00 -17.27
C PHE A 232 -3.49 5.13 -16.78
N VAL A 233 -3.61 4.45 -15.64
CA VAL A 233 -2.58 3.56 -15.07
C VAL A 233 -2.27 2.42 -16.04
N PHE A 234 -3.27 1.76 -16.60
CA PHE A 234 -3.08 0.70 -17.59
C PHE A 234 -2.56 1.23 -18.93
N GLY A 235 -2.92 2.45 -19.31
CA GLY A 235 -2.36 3.12 -20.49
C GLY A 235 -0.86 3.38 -20.34
N LEU A 236 -0.43 3.78 -19.14
CA LEU A 236 0.99 3.94 -18.84
C LEU A 236 1.76 2.60 -18.91
N THR A 237 1.15 1.50 -18.44
CA THR A 237 1.76 0.17 -18.53
C THR A 237 1.70 -0.44 -19.92
N GLY A 238 0.65 -0.14 -20.69
CA GLY A 238 0.39 -0.71 -22.01
C GLY A 238 1.32 -0.20 -23.12
N SER A 239 1.92 0.97 -22.96
CA SER A 239 2.87 1.53 -23.94
C SER A 239 4.18 0.73 -24.04
N HIS A 240 4.45 -0.16 -23.08
CA HIS A 240 5.61 -1.06 -23.10
C HIS A 240 5.34 -2.41 -23.78
N THR A 241 4.22 -2.59 -24.45
CA THR A 241 3.80 -3.87 -25.05
C THR A 241 4.46 -4.25 -26.38
N THR A 242 5.75 -4.06 -26.50
CA THR A 242 6.57 -5.10 -27.16
C THR A 242 6.59 -6.40 -26.32
N THR A 243 6.02 -6.35 -25.12
CA THR A 243 5.95 -7.43 -24.14
C THR A 243 4.63 -8.22 -24.11
N SER A 244 3.61 -7.91 -24.93
CA SER A 244 2.44 -8.80 -24.99
C SER A 244 2.83 -10.21 -25.45
N ALA A 245 3.78 -10.34 -26.37
CA ALA A 245 4.35 -11.61 -26.77
C ALA A 245 5.15 -12.29 -25.63
N ALA A 246 5.90 -11.50 -24.85
CA ALA A 246 6.67 -12.01 -23.71
C ALA A 246 5.75 -12.37 -22.52
N LEU A 247 4.67 -11.63 -22.27
CA LEU A 247 3.68 -11.98 -21.24
C LEU A 247 2.93 -13.26 -21.60
N HIS A 248 2.53 -13.42 -22.87
CA HIS A 248 1.94 -14.67 -23.33
C HIS A 248 2.92 -15.84 -23.28
N ALA A 249 4.21 -15.60 -23.57
CA ALA A 249 5.24 -16.61 -23.44
C ALA A 249 5.51 -16.99 -21.98
N SER A 250 5.53 -16.02 -21.03
CA SER A 250 5.72 -16.30 -19.61
C SER A 250 4.50 -16.96 -18.97
N LEU A 251 3.28 -16.59 -19.34
CA LEU A 251 2.06 -17.24 -18.92
C LEU A 251 1.99 -18.68 -19.44
N ASN A 252 2.34 -18.93 -20.70
CA ASN A 252 2.41 -20.28 -21.24
C ASN A 252 3.49 -21.12 -20.55
N GLN A 253 4.66 -20.56 -20.23
CA GLN A 253 5.68 -21.28 -19.46
C GLN A 253 5.23 -21.60 -18.04
N SER A 254 4.57 -20.65 -17.36
CA SER A 254 4.06 -20.89 -16.01
C SER A 254 2.93 -21.93 -15.97
N VAL A 255 2.07 -21.96 -16.99
CA VAL A 255 1.02 -22.97 -17.13
C VAL A 255 1.62 -24.34 -17.45
N VAL A 256 2.63 -24.42 -18.31
CA VAL A 256 3.31 -25.69 -18.64
C VAL A 256 4.00 -26.26 -17.41
N LEU A 257 4.68 -25.45 -16.58
CA LEU A 257 5.34 -25.90 -15.35
C LEU A 257 4.36 -26.40 -14.28
N LEU A 258 3.10 -25.93 -14.28
CA LEU A 258 2.07 -26.40 -13.36
C LEU A 258 1.48 -27.77 -13.73
N PHE A 259 1.72 -28.27 -14.95
CA PHE A 259 1.16 -29.53 -15.44
C PHE A 259 2.22 -30.59 -15.81
N THR A 260 3.52 -30.35 -15.53
CA THR A 260 4.63 -31.25 -15.87
C THR A 260 5.34 -31.84 -14.66
N ASP A 261 4.88 -31.58 -13.44
CA ASP A 261 5.23 -32.28 -12.19
C ASP A 261 3.97 -33.11 -11.75
#